data_ae779f321db55909b79d2eb210213ced
#
_entry.id   ae779f321db55909b79d2eb210213ced
#
_cell.length_a   1.000
_cell.length_b   1.000
_cell.length_c   1.000
_cell.angle_alpha   90.00
_cell.angle_beta   90.00
_cell.angle_gamma   90.00
#
_symmetry.space_group_name_H-M   'P 1'
#
loop_
_entity.id
_entity.type
_entity.pdbx_description
1 polymer ?
#
loop_
_entity_poly.entity_id
_entity_poly.type
_entity_poly.pdbx_seq_one_letter_code
_entity_poly.pdbx_strand_id
1 'polypeptide(L)'
;MGASGVHLSPVYSGTLAPVTLKGDIGEVAVYMLPFVRPAHVRRFHPDEDIKTYTDAVRVALAHADETSAERRVLVAHMFVTGASRTDSEDISVGGADNVDVSALAGFDYVALGHIHRPQNVAPGVRYSGSPLKYSFSEISDKKSVTVVELGEKGEVSVRTVPLTPLRDLKEIKGTYAELTARDSYEGTTYRDDYM
;
A
#
# COMPACT_ATOMS: atom_id res chain seq x y z
N MET A 1 8.75 17.97 13.31
CA MET A 1 8.16 16.62 13.42
C MET A 1 9.21 15.50 13.56
N GLY A 2 10.46 15.68 13.16
CA GLY A 2 11.52 14.67 13.30
C GLY A 2 11.90 14.25 14.72
N ALA A 3 11.60 15.06 15.74
CA ALA A 3 11.95 14.75 17.13
C ALA A 3 11.08 13.64 17.77
N SER A 4 9.94 13.30 17.17
CA SER A 4 9.02 12.24 17.65
C SER A 4 9.26 10.87 17.04
N GLY A 5 10.22 10.73 16.11
CA GLY A 5 10.43 9.49 15.34
C GLY A 5 9.37 9.22 14.27
N VAL A 6 8.42 10.15 14.06
CA VAL A 6 7.38 10.04 13.03
C VAL A 6 7.81 10.85 11.81
N HIS A 7 7.86 10.18 10.65
CA HIS A 7 8.16 10.80 9.36
C HIS A 7 6.88 10.89 8.54
N LEU A 8 6.59 12.08 8.04
CA LEU A 8 5.45 12.32 7.14
C LEU A 8 5.99 12.75 5.79
N SER A 9 5.44 12.17 4.72
CA SER A 9 5.75 12.65 3.38
C SER A 9 5.30 14.10 3.21
N PRO A 10 6.18 15.03 2.80
CA PRO A 10 5.76 16.37 2.44
C PRO A 10 4.97 16.36 1.13
N VAL A 11 4.33 17.47 0.82
CA VAL A 11 3.78 17.70 -0.52
C VAL A 11 4.93 17.69 -1.53
N TYR A 12 4.74 17.07 -2.70
CA TYR A 12 5.75 17.03 -3.75
C TYR A 12 6.19 18.44 -4.15
N SER A 13 7.48 18.69 -4.11
CA SER A 13 8.11 20.00 -4.37
C SER A 13 9.20 19.96 -5.45
N GLY A 14 9.17 18.94 -6.31
CA GLY A 14 10.10 18.76 -7.43
C GLY A 14 11.15 17.68 -7.19
N THR A 15 11.36 17.26 -5.95
CA THR A 15 12.26 16.14 -5.61
C THR A 15 11.69 15.33 -4.45
N LEU A 16 12.33 14.19 -4.14
CA LEU A 16 12.02 13.31 -3.02
C LEU A 16 13.30 13.07 -2.21
N ALA A 17 13.37 13.65 -1.02
CA ALA A 17 14.45 13.36 -0.10
C ALA A 17 14.18 12.06 0.67
N PRO A 18 15.13 11.12 0.75
CA PRO A 18 14.95 9.90 1.52
C PRO A 18 15.12 10.14 3.01
N VAL A 19 14.43 9.34 3.81
CA VAL A 19 14.74 9.16 5.23
C VAL A 19 15.75 8.03 5.33
N THR A 20 16.94 8.32 5.84
CA THR A 20 17.96 7.28 6.04
C THR A 20 17.81 6.66 7.41
N LEU A 21 17.59 5.35 7.43
CA LEU A 21 17.52 4.54 8.65
C LEU A 21 18.80 3.72 8.78
N LYS A 22 19.34 3.62 10.00
CA LYS A 22 20.50 2.80 10.31
C LYS A 22 20.03 1.44 10.79
N GLY A 23 20.51 0.39 10.15
CA GLY A 23 20.32 -1.01 10.54
C GLY A 23 21.65 -1.68 10.91
N ASP A 24 21.57 -2.92 11.38
CA ASP A 24 22.76 -3.69 11.81
C ASP A 24 23.76 -3.94 10.66
N ILE A 25 23.26 -4.04 9.43
CA ILE A 25 24.06 -4.28 8.23
C ILE A 25 24.16 -3.05 7.32
N GLY A 26 24.10 -1.85 7.88
CA GLY A 26 24.26 -0.57 7.17
C GLY A 26 22.95 0.21 7.00
N GLU A 27 22.98 1.21 6.13
CA GLU A 27 21.90 2.18 5.97
C GLU A 27 20.84 1.71 4.94
N VAL A 28 19.60 2.15 5.16
CA VAL A 28 18.47 1.96 4.25
C VAL A 28 17.88 3.34 3.95
N ALA A 29 17.77 3.68 2.68
CA ALA A 29 17.09 4.90 2.23
C ALA A 29 15.60 4.59 1.99
N VAL A 30 14.73 5.25 2.72
CA VAL A 30 13.28 5.15 2.60
C VAL A 30 12.74 6.39 1.91
N TYR A 31 12.27 6.24 0.69
CA TYR A 31 11.61 7.29 -0.08
C TYR A 31 10.11 7.24 0.17
N MET A 32 9.50 8.36 0.46
CA MET A 32 8.06 8.48 0.67
C MET A 32 7.46 9.32 -0.45
N LEU A 33 6.87 8.67 -1.46
CA LEU A 33 6.20 9.34 -2.57
C LEU A 33 4.77 9.70 -2.17
N PRO A 34 4.41 10.98 -2.03
CA PRO A 34 3.04 11.38 -1.82
C PRO A 34 2.20 11.10 -3.06
N PHE A 35 0.88 11.10 -2.92
CA PHE A 35 0.00 11.01 -4.08
C PHE A 35 0.24 12.20 -5.02
N VAL A 36 0.65 11.90 -6.25
CA VAL A 36 0.92 12.91 -7.28
C VAL A 36 0.02 12.70 -8.50
N ARG A 37 -0.39 13.80 -9.10
CA ARG A 37 -1.07 13.84 -10.41
C ARG A 37 -0.08 14.34 -11.46
N PRO A 38 -0.28 14.03 -12.76
CA PRO A 38 0.56 14.56 -13.84
C PRO A 38 0.76 16.07 -13.77
N ALA A 39 -0.31 16.83 -13.47
CA ALA A 39 -0.24 18.29 -13.35
C ALA A 39 0.64 18.77 -12.19
N HIS A 40 0.72 18.00 -11.08
CA HIS A 40 1.57 18.37 -9.94
C HIS A 40 3.06 18.24 -10.31
N VAL A 41 3.42 17.18 -11.02
CA VAL A 41 4.83 16.92 -11.38
C VAL A 41 5.27 17.84 -12.52
N ARG A 42 4.44 18.07 -13.55
CA ARG A 42 4.73 19.00 -14.64
C ARG A 42 5.06 20.42 -14.16
N ARG A 43 4.49 20.84 -13.04
CA ARG A 43 4.78 22.17 -12.48
C ARG A 43 6.26 22.37 -12.16
N PHE A 44 6.94 21.31 -11.77
CA PHE A 44 8.35 21.33 -11.37
C PHE A 44 9.29 20.85 -12.48
N HIS A 45 8.75 20.05 -13.43
CA HIS A 45 9.49 19.48 -14.55
C HIS A 45 8.77 19.81 -15.87
N PRO A 46 8.74 21.09 -16.29
CA PRO A 46 7.97 21.53 -17.46
C PRO A 46 8.51 20.98 -18.79
N ASP A 47 9.79 20.61 -18.82
CA ASP A 47 10.45 20.09 -20.03
C ASP A 47 10.25 18.58 -20.21
N GLU A 48 9.64 17.88 -19.23
CA GLU A 48 9.36 16.45 -19.28
C GLU A 48 7.98 16.17 -19.90
N ASP A 49 7.90 15.13 -20.76
CA ASP A 49 6.65 14.69 -21.36
C ASP A 49 5.81 13.85 -20.38
N ILE A 50 5.06 14.52 -19.51
CA ILE A 50 4.25 13.88 -18.47
C ILE A 50 2.78 13.93 -18.85
N LYS A 51 2.22 12.81 -19.33
CA LYS A 51 0.82 12.69 -19.75
C LYS A 51 0.01 11.82 -18.78
N THR A 52 0.59 10.76 -18.29
CA THR A 52 -0.06 9.74 -17.47
C THR A 52 0.43 9.77 -16.02
N TYR A 53 -0.26 9.06 -15.13
CA TYR A 53 0.22 8.85 -13.76
C TYR A 53 1.53 8.06 -13.73
N THR A 54 1.70 7.12 -14.64
CA THR A 54 2.96 6.39 -14.81
C THR A 54 4.13 7.34 -15.11
N ASP A 55 3.92 8.29 -16.03
CA ASP A 55 4.96 9.28 -16.36
C ASP A 55 5.27 10.16 -15.16
N ALA A 56 4.22 10.63 -14.46
CA ALA A 56 4.38 11.46 -13.26
C ALA A 56 5.21 10.74 -12.17
N VAL A 57 4.91 9.47 -11.90
CA VAL A 57 5.66 8.67 -10.92
C VAL A 57 7.09 8.45 -11.39
N ARG A 58 7.29 8.09 -12.67
CA ARG A 58 8.63 7.88 -13.25
C ARG A 58 9.49 9.13 -13.14
N VAL A 59 8.97 10.30 -13.51
CA VAL A 59 9.70 11.56 -13.43
C VAL A 59 9.98 11.94 -11.98
N ALA A 60 8.99 11.81 -11.09
CA ALA A 60 9.19 12.12 -9.67
C ALA A 60 10.29 11.25 -9.03
N LEU A 61 10.35 9.96 -9.37
CA LEU A 61 11.38 9.04 -8.86
C LEU A 61 12.74 9.25 -9.54
N ALA A 62 12.77 9.65 -10.82
CA ALA A 62 14.02 9.98 -11.53
C ALA A 62 14.71 11.23 -10.96
N HIS A 63 13.93 12.15 -10.38
CA HIS A 63 14.42 13.37 -9.73
C HIS A 63 14.49 13.24 -8.19
N ALA A 64 14.47 12.00 -7.66
CA ALA A 64 14.69 11.78 -6.24
C ALA A 64 16.15 12.05 -5.88
N ASP A 65 16.36 12.59 -4.67
CA ASP A 65 17.70 12.89 -4.18
C ASP A 65 18.55 11.61 -4.10
N GLU A 66 19.80 11.71 -4.49
CA GLU A 66 20.76 10.62 -4.40
C GLU A 66 21.08 10.28 -2.94
N THR A 67 21.47 9.05 -2.71
CA THR A 67 21.87 8.53 -1.41
C THR A 67 23.05 7.58 -1.55
N SER A 68 23.91 7.53 -0.53
CA SER A 68 24.96 6.52 -0.40
C SER A 68 24.43 5.15 0.05
N ALA A 69 23.20 5.09 0.54
CA ALA A 69 22.60 3.83 0.96
C ALA A 69 22.33 2.92 -0.25
N GLU A 70 22.88 1.73 -0.24
CA GLU A 70 22.72 0.75 -1.30
C GLU A 70 21.30 0.16 -1.32
N ARG A 71 20.70 0.02 -0.14
CA ARG A 71 19.34 -0.52 0.03
C ARG A 71 18.31 0.60 0.00
N ARG A 72 17.31 0.44 -0.86
CA ARG A 72 16.30 1.47 -1.12
C ARG A 72 14.89 0.89 -0.97
N VAL A 73 14.05 1.58 -0.21
CA VAL A 73 12.63 1.23 -0.04
C VAL A 73 11.79 2.42 -0.53
N LEU A 74 10.75 2.11 -1.27
CA LEU A 74 9.71 3.09 -1.63
C LEU A 74 8.47 2.84 -0.80
N VAL A 75 7.91 3.89 -0.20
CA VAL A 75 6.58 3.91 0.40
C VAL A 75 5.71 4.82 -0.44
N ALA A 76 4.59 4.33 -0.94
CA ALA A 76 3.71 5.10 -1.81
C ALA A 76 2.23 4.71 -1.63
N HIS A 77 1.33 5.63 -2.00
CA HIS A 77 -0.11 5.42 -1.96
C HIS A 77 -0.69 5.66 -3.36
N MET A 78 -0.86 4.58 -4.13
CA MET A 78 -1.29 4.66 -5.53
C MET A 78 -1.91 3.35 -5.99
N PHE A 79 -2.63 3.38 -7.11
CA PHE A 79 -3.08 2.19 -7.79
C PHE A 79 -2.05 1.72 -8.83
N VAL A 80 -1.54 0.52 -8.66
CA VAL A 80 -0.63 -0.13 -9.62
C VAL A 80 -1.43 -1.10 -10.50
N THR A 81 -1.24 -1.02 -11.80
CA THR A 81 -1.94 -1.86 -12.79
C THR A 81 -1.73 -3.35 -12.48
N GLY A 82 -2.83 -4.11 -12.52
CA GLY A 82 -2.83 -5.55 -12.23
C GLY A 82 -3.21 -5.90 -10.78
N ALA A 83 -3.32 -4.91 -9.88
CA ALA A 83 -3.85 -5.14 -8.54
C ALA A 83 -5.36 -5.42 -8.57
N SER A 84 -5.80 -6.36 -7.73
CA SER A 84 -7.23 -6.64 -7.52
C SER A 84 -7.80 -5.65 -6.51
N ARG A 85 -8.89 -4.98 -6.88
CA ARG A 85 -9.62 -4.01 -6.06
C ARG A 85 -10.73 -4.68 -5.25
N THR A 86 -11.22 -3.96 -4.25
CA THR A 86 -12.45 -4.24 -3.51
C THR A 86 -13.45 -3.10 -3.75
N ASP A 87 -14.66 -3.19 -3.20
CA ASP A 87 -15.66 -2.12 -3.35
C ASP A 87 -15.36 -0.90 -2.46
N SER A 88 -14.33 -1.00 -1.64
CA SER A 88 -13.91 0.08 -0.73
C SER A 88 -13.03 1.14 -1.38
N GLU A 89 -12.47 0.86 -2.56
CA GLU A 89 -11.62 1.83 -3.27
C GLU A 89 -12.42 2.62 -4.29
N ASP A 90 -12.25 3.95 -4.27
CA ASP A 90 -12.81 4.83 -5.30
C ASP A 90 -12.24 4.51 -6.67
N ILE A 91 -13.10 4.44 -7.66
CA ILE A 91 -12.73 4.17 -9.05
C ILE A 91 -12.63 5.49 -9.80
N SER A 92 -11.43 5.84 -10.24
CA SER A 92 -11.29 6.89 -11.26
C SER A 92 -11.89 6.42 -12.59
N VAL A 93 -12.71 7.26 -13.21
CA VAL A 93 -13.34 6.94 -14.48
C VAL A 93 -12.27 6.62 -15.54
N GLY A 94 -12.37 5.42 -16.13
CA GLY A 94 -11.45 4.97 -17.16
C GLY A 94 -10.09 4.48 -16.69
N GLY A 95 -9.86 4.33 -15.38
CA GLY A 95 -8.57 3.84 -14.86
C GLY A 95 -7.39 4.80 -15.12
N ALA A 96 -7.68 6.09 -15.23
CA ALA A 96 -6.70 7.11 -15.57
C ALA A 96 -5.58 7.28 -14.53
N ASP A 97 -5.80 6.82 -13.29
CA ASP A 97 -4.87 6.89 -12.15
C ASP A 97 -3.95 5.67 -12.03
N ASN A 98 -3.98 4.77 -13.01
CA ASN A 98 -3.14 3.57 -13.00
C ASN A 98 -1.67 3.90 -13.22
N VAL A 99 -0.82 3.28 -12.40
CA VAL A 99 0.64 3.34 -12.53
C VAL A 99 1.15 1.99 -12.97
N ASP A 100 1.97 1.96 -14.01
CA ASP A 100 2.66 0.74 -14.44
C ASP A 100 3.76 0.38 -13.43
N VAL A 101 3.84 -0.90 -13.06
CA VAL A 101 4.81 -1.40 -12.08
C VAL A 101 6.26 -1.11 -12.48
N SER A 102 6.56 -1.01 -13.77
CA SER A 102 7.90 -0.68 -14.27
C SER A 102 8.40 0.70 -13.82
N ALA A 103 7.48 1.63 -13.51
CA ALA A 103 7.85 2.93 -12.95
C ALA A 103 8.44 2.84 -11.54
N LEU A 104 8.27 1.72 -10.85
CA LEU A 104 8.73 1.47 -9.49
C LEU A 104 10.06 0.68 -9.43
N ALA A 105 10.71 0.49 -10.57
CA ALA A 105 11.98 -0.22 -10.64
C ALA A 105 13.11 0.51 -9.88
N GLY A 106 14.10 -0.25 -9.39
CA GLY A 106 15.29 0.28 -8.72
C GLY A 106 15.20 0.33 -7.18
N PHE A 107 14.09 -0.11 -6.60
CA PHE A 107 13.94 -0.31 -5.17
C PHE A 107 14.04 -1.79 -4.82
N ASP A 108 14.59 -2.09 -3.63
CA ASP A 108 14.64 -3.46 -3.11
C ASP A 108 13.26 -3.91 -2.64
N TYR A 109 12.48 -2.97 -2.11
CA TYR A 109 11.09 -3.20 -1.71
C TYR A 109 10.22 -1.97 -1.94
N VAL A 110 8.99 -2.19 -2.37
CA VAL A 110 7.96 -1.15 -2.56
C VAL A 110 6.75 -1.48 -1.69
N ALA A 111 6.55 -0.67 -0.66
CA ALA A 111 5.40 -0.73 0.24
C ALA A 111 4.27 0.13 -0.30
N LEU A 112 3.20 -0.50 -0.75
CA LEU A 112 2.04 0.18 -1.32
C LEU A 112 0.87 0.26 -0.34
N GLY A 113 0.23 1.42 -0.28
CA GLY A 113 -1.10 1.67 0.25
C GLY A 113 -2.10 1.94 -0.87
N HIS A 114 -3.35 2.19 -0.54
CA HIS A 114 -4.51 2.43 -1.37
C HIS A 114 -5.42 1.20 -1.48
N ILE A 115 -4.92 0.05 -1.90
CA ILE A 115 -5.73 -1.17 -2.05
C ILE A 115 -5.88 -1.87 -0.71
N HIS A 116 -7.13 -2.18 -0.35
CA HIS A 116 -7.49 -2.79 0.92
C HIS A 116 -7.18 -4.29 1.01
N ARG A 117 -7.06 -4.95 -0.14
CA ARG A 117 -6.69 -6.37 -0.20
C ARG A 117 -5.18 -6.56 -0.13
N PRO A 118 -4.64 -7.29 0.87
CA PRO A 118 -3.21 -7.62 0.92
C PRO A 118 -2.81 -8.47 -0.28
N GLN A 119 -1.87 -7.99 -1.11
CA GLN A 119 -1.45 -8.70 -2.32
C GLN A 119 -0.07 -8.26 -2.82
N ASN A 120 0.64 -9.18 -3.46
CA ASN A 120 1.81 -8.84 -4.25
C ASN A 120 1.37 -8.48 -5.67
N VAL A 121 1.93 -7.41 -6.22
CA VAL A 121 1.70 -6.99 -7.61
C VAL A 121 2.86 -7.47 -8.50
N ALA A 122 4.07 -7.43 -7.95
CA ALA A 122 5.28 -7.94 -8.57
C ALA A 122 6.26 -8.39 -7.47
N PRO A 123 7.36 -9.06 -7.81
CA PRO A 123 8.44 -9.35 -6.86
C PRO A 123 8.90 -8.05 -6.16
N GLY A 124 8.91 -8.05 -4.83
CA GLY A 124 9.28 -6.88 -4.04
C GLY A 124 8.27 -5.72 -4.04
N VAL A 125 7.11 -5.83 -4.69
CA VAL A 125 6.07 -4.80 -4.76
C VAL A 125 4.77 -5.33 -4.15
N ARG A 126 4.34 -4.76 -3.02
CA ARG A 126 3.23 -5.30 -2.23
C ARG A 126 2.32 -4.24 -1.63
N TYR A 127 1.02 -4.49 -1.70
CA TYR A 127 0.01 -3.86 -0.85
C TYR A 127 -0.08 -4.58 0.48
N SER A 128 0.07 -3.85 1.58
CA SER A 128 -0.14 -4.40 2.93
C SER A 128 -1.63 -4.67 3.22
N GLY A 129 -2.51 -3.97 2.52
CA GLY A 129 -3.93 -3.98 2.75
C GLY A 129 -4.36 -3.08 3.92
N SER A 130 -5.65 -3.04 4.18
CA SER A 130 -6.22 -2.36 5.34
C SER A 130 -6.18 -3.26 6.58
N PRO A 131 -6.12 -2.68 7.81
CA PRO A 131 -6.08 -3.47 9.05
C PRO A 131 -7.39 -4.19 9.36
N LEU A 132 -8.51 -3.66 8.88
CA LEU A 132 -9.86 -4.21 9.06
C LEU A 132 -10.56 -4.36 7.71
N LYS A 133 -11.69 -5.07 7.70
CA LYS A 133 -12.59 -5.18 6.54
C LYS A 133 -13.54 -3.98 6.54
N TYR A 134 -13.62 -3.26 5.44
CA TYR A 134 -14.46 -2.06 5.29
C TYR A 134 -15.64 -2.27 4.33
N SER A 135 -15.68 -3.38 3.61
CA SER A 135 -16.80 -3.75 2.74
C SER A 135 -17.03 -5.26 2.72
N PHE A 136 -18.22 -5.67 2.29
CA PHE A 136 -18.55 -7.10 2.13
C PHE A 136 -17.70 -7.80 1.07
N SER A 137 -17.15 -7.07 0.10
CA SER A 137 -16.21 -7.64 -0.87
C SER A 137 -14.87 -8.09 -0.24
N GLU A 138 -14.59 -7.67 0.99
CA GLU A 138 -13.38 -8.01 1.75
C GLU A 138 -13.58 -9.19 2.74
N ILE A 139 -14.76 -9.80 2.79
CA ILE A 139 -15.09 -10.85 3.78
C ILE A 139 -14.07 -11.98 3.78
N SER A 140 -13.61 -12.39 2.61
CA SER A 140 -12.62 -13.46 2.46
C SER A 140 -11.17 -13.02 2.70
N ASP A 141 -10.91 -11.71 2.84
CA ASP A 141 -9.57 -11.20 2.99
C ASP A 141 -9.00 -11.51 4.38
N LYS A 142 -7.76 -11.95 4.40
CA LYS A 142 -6.99 -12.18 5.63
C LYS A 142 -6.17 -10.93 5.93
N LYS A 143 -6.69 -10.09 6.82
CA LYS A 143 -6.01 -8.85 7.23
C LYS A 143 -4.76 -9.15 8.03
N SER A 144 -3.68 -8.42 7.76
CA SER A 144 -2.37 -8.69 8.35
C SER A 144 -1.48 -7.46 8.35
N VAL A 145 -0.47 -7.47 9.20
CA VAL A 145 0.69 -6.58 9.09
C VAL A 145 1.73 -7.28 8.23
N THR A 146 2.32 -6.56 7.30
CA THR A 146 3.46 -7.03 6.49
C THR A 146 4.76 -6.65 7.20
N VAL A 147 5.58 -7.64 7.53
CA VAL A 147 6.93 -7.46 8.08
C VAL A 147 7.92 -7.72 6.96
N VAL A 148 8.81 -6.77 6.74
CA VAL A 148 9.85 -6.82 5.70
C VAL A 148 11.20 -6.79 6.37
N GLU A 149 12.04 -7.76 6.09
CA GLU A 149 13.42 -7.85 6.56
C GLU A 149 14.33 -7.66 5.34
N LEU A 150 15.21 -6.68 5.43
CA LEU A 150 16.18 -6.36 4.41
C LEU A 150 17.55 -6.90 4.83
N GLY A 151 18.05 -7.89 4.10
CA GLY A 151 19.41 -8.40 4.22
C GLY A 151 20.42 -7.53 3.45
N GLU A 152 21.41 -8.16 2.83
CA GLU A 152 22.31 -7.50 1.90
C GLU A 152 21.53 -6.94 0.69
N LYS A 153 22.19 -6.15 -0.16
CA LYS A 153 21.56 -5.57 -1.35
C LYS A 153 20.85 -6.64 -2.20
N GLY A 154 19.53 -6.46 -2.38
CA GLY A 154 18.69 -7.40 -3.14
C GLY A 154 18.12 -8.55 -2.31
N GLU A 155 18.52 -8.73 -1.05
CA GLU A 155 17.95 -9.73 -0.17
C GLU A 155 16.77 -9.16 0.61
N VAL A 156 15.57 -9.60 0.26
CA VAL A 156 14.32 -9.16 0.88
C VAL A 156 13.49 -10.35 1.32
N SER A 157 13.20 -10.44 2.60
CA SER A 157 12.28 -11.42 3.18
C SER A 157 10.98 -10.74 3.61
N VAL A 158 9.86 -11.33 3.24
CA VAL A 158 8.52 -10.78 3.54
C VAL A 158 7.69 -11.84 4.25
N ARG A 159 7.20 -11.51 5.42
CA ARG A 159 6.23 -12.34 6.15
C ARG A 159 5.03 -11.51 6.59
N THR A 160 3.92 -12.16 6.85
CA THR A 160 2.71 -11.50 7.34
C THR A 160 2.37 -11.99 8.74
N VAL A 161 1.90 -11.06 9.57
CA VAL A 161 1.35 -11.34 10.90
C VAL A 161 -0.14 -11.08 10.85
N PRO A 162 -1.00 -12.10 11.02
CA PRO A 162 -2.45 -11.93 10.96
C PRO A 162 -2.94 -10.94 12.02
N LEU A 163 -3.92 -10.13 11.64
CA LEU A 163 -4.67 -9.27 12.56
C LEU A 163 -5.99 -9.95 12.91
N THR A 164 -6.27 -10.03 14.21
CA THR A 164 -7.57 -10.50 14.71
C THR A 164 -8.36 -9.29 15.18
N PRO A 165 -9.43 -8.89 14.49
CA PRO A 165 -10.25 -7.76 14.91
C PRO A 165 -11.05 -8.13 16.17
N LEU A 166 -11.39 -7.12 16.98
CA LEU A 166 -12.30 -7.29 18.11
C LEU A 166 -13.70 -7.74 17.65
N ARG A 167 -14.13 -7.20 16.49
CA ARG A 167 -15.37 -7.56 15.79
C ARG A 167 -15.04 -7.73 14.32
N ASP A 168 -15.42 -8.86 13.77
CA ASP A 168 -15.18 -9.15 12.35
C ASP A 168 -16.38 -8.75 11.48
N LEU A 169 -16.18 -8.64 10.18
CA LEU A 169 -17.25 -8.49 9.18
C LEU A 169 -17.50 -9.85 8.55
N LYS A 170 -18.74 -10.33 8.68
CA LYS A 170 -19.17 -11.67 8.21
C LYS A 170 -20.41 -11.56 7.35
N GLU A 171 -20.56 -12.49 6.44
CA GLU A 171 -21.80 -12.69 5.69
C GLU A 171 -22.42 -14.02 6.14
N ILE A 172 -23.69 -13.97 6.55
CA ILE A 172 -24.49 -15.14 6.83
C ILE A 172 -25.66 -15.19 5.86
N LYS A 173 -26.00 -16.37 5.35
CA LYS A 173 -27.08 -16.55 4.37
C LYS A 173 -28.05 -17.61 4.86
N GLY A 174 -29.34 -17.34 4.71
CA GLY A 174 -30.40 -18.25 5.07
C GLY A 174 -31.76 -17.56 5.06
N THR A 175 -32.83 -18.32 5.29
CA THR A 175 -34.15 -17.75 5.53
C THR A 175 -34.18 -17.05 6.89
N TYR A 176 -35.16 -16.17 7.08
CA TYR A 176 -35.36 -15.49 8.37
C TYR A 176 -35.47 -16.50 9.53
N ALA A 177 -36.22 -17.58 9.34
CA ALA A 177 -36.41 -18.61 10.36
C ALA A 177 -35.07 -19.32 10.71
N GLU A 178 -34.27 -19.65 9.71
CA GLU A 178 -32.94 -20.24 9.91
C GLU A 178 -32.00 -19.32 10.65
N LEU A 179 -31.90 -18.06 10.21
CA LEU A 179 -30.96 -17.09 10.78
C LEU A 179 -31.35 -16.64 12.20
N THR A 180 -32.63 -16.69 12.56
CA THR A 180 -33.13 -16.35 13.90
C THR A 180 -33.26 -17.55 14.84
N ALA A 181 -33.07 -18.75 14.33
CA ALA A 181 -33.05 -19.95 15.16
C ALA A 181 -31.88 -19.90 16.16
N ARG A 182 -32.14 -20.31 17.41
CA ARG A 182 -31.12 -20.21 18.48
C ARG A 182 -29.83 -20.96 18.12
N ASP A 183 -29.95 -22.11 17.49
CA ASP A 183 -28.83 -22.96 17.11
C ASP A 183 -27.93 -22.33 16.02
N SER A 184 -28.42 -21.34 15.27
CA SER A 184 -27.67 -20.66 14.22
C SER A 184 -26.63 -19.69 14.75
N TYR A 185 -26.85 -19.13 15.95
CA TYR A 185 -25.97 -18.12 16.54
C TYR A 185 -25.39 -18.52 17.90
N GLU A 186 -25.97 -19.53 18.59
CA GLU A 186 -25.47 -19.99 19.89
C GLU A 186 -24.07 -20.61 19.73
N GLY A 187 -23.12 -20.17 20.53
CA GLY A 187 -21.71 -20.61 20.43
C GLY A 187 -20.91 -19.98 19.29
N THR A 188 -21.51 -19.04 18.54
CA THR A 188 -20.81 -18.24 17.51
C THR A 188 -20.51 -16.84 18.03
N THR A 189 -19.72 -16.06 17.26
CA THR A 189 -19.46 -14.63 17.51
C THR A 189 -20.46 -13.72 16.79
N TYR A 190 -21.49 -14.25 16.12
CA TYR A 190 -22.36 -13.46 15.23
C TYR A 190 -23.08 -12.29 15.89
N ARG A 191 -23.36 -12.38 17.21
CA ARG A 191 -23.97 -11.27 17.94
C ARG A 191 -23.01 -10.10 18.22
N ASP A 192 -21.71 -10.37 18.16
CA ASP A 192 -20.67 -9.41 18.45
C ASP A 192 -20.03 -8.86 17.17
N ASP A 193 -20.17 -9.58 16.04
CA ASP A 193 -19.61 -9.21 14.74
C ASP A 193 -20.54 -8.26 13.96
N TYR A 194 -20.02 -7.65 12.91
CA TYR A 194 -20.79 -6.91 11.91
C TYR A 194 -21.30 -7.89 10.83
N MET A 195 -22.62 -7.82 10.52
CA MET A 195 -23.26 -8.70 9.54
C MET A 195 -24.09 -7.90 8.54
#